data_748e7827b8d45b09b110d8780eb6e291
#
_entry.id   748e7827b8d45b09b110d8780eb6e291
#
_cell.length_a   1.000
_cell.length_b   1.000
_cell.length_c   1.000
_cell.angle_alpha   90.00
_cell.angle_beta   90.00
_cell.angle_gamma   90.00
#
_symmetry.space_group_name_H-M   'P 1'
#
loop_
_entity.id
_entity.type
_entity.pdbx_description
1 polymer ?
#
loop_
_entity_poly.entity_id
_entity_poly.type
_entity_poly.pdbx_seq_one_letter_code
_entity_poly.pdbx_strand_id
1 'polypeptide(L)'
;MRLGKIGYIGIGAAVLAALALIFKNKTMEVFKGTSEQVFGFISKLENFYAKPYWDYSQWSVGYGSGFNWDTHTPVTKDTVVDQATAKRWLLAEAAQNMATINKYVKVPLNANQRTALAAFVYNVGDGGFMNSSLLKKINANAPRAEIEAAWKAWNKAGGVINNGLVNRRAAEIKLYFS
;
A
#
# COMPACT_ATOMS: atom_id res chain seq x y z
N MET A 1 -10.17 61.96 -20.87
CA MET A 1 -11.04 60.98 -20.24
C MET A 1 -10.37 59.60 -20.36
N ARG A 2 -9.70 59.12 -19.27
CA ARG A 2 -8.96 57.83 -19.29
C ARG A 2 -9.90 56.76 -18.77
N LEU A 3 -10.26 55.82 -19.61
CA LEU A 3 -10.99 54.61 -19.23
C LEU A 3 -10.03 53.66 -18.48
N GLY A 4 -10.36 53.39 -17.21
CA GLY A 4 -9.61 52.50 -16.34
C GLY A 4 -9.66 51.03 -16.84
N LYS A 5 -8.48 50.42 -16.89
CA LYS A 5 -8.35 48.97 -17.08
C LYS A 5 -8.93 48.26 -15.83
N ILE A 6 -10.11 47.69 -15.95
CA ILE A 6 -10.69 46.80 -14.93
C ILE A 6 -9.89 45.48 -14.97
N GLY A 7 -9.23 45.17 -13.87
CA GLY A 7 -8.33 44.04 -13.78
C GLY A 7 -9.03 42.70 -13.86
N TYR A 8 -8.74 41.93 -14.88
CA TYR A 8 -9.09 40.51 -15.06
C TYR A 8 -8.21 39.53 -14.28
N ILE A 9 -7.38 40.02 -13.33
CA ILE A 9 -6.37 39.19 -12.64
C ILE A 9 -6.94 38.44 -11.43
N GLY A 10 -8.09 38.83 -10.87
CA GLY A 10 -8.62 38.25 -9.64
C GLY A 10 -9.39 36.94 -9.78
N ILE A 11 -10.09 36.73 -10.91
CA ILE A 11 -11.02 35.61 -11.08
C ILE A 11 -10.25 34.31 -11.43
N GLY A 12 -9.19 34.41 -12.22
CA GLY A 12 -8.40 33.24 -12.59
C GLY A 12 -7.63 32.59 -11.43
N ALA A 13 -7.07 33.42 -10.55
CA ALA A 13 -6.32 32.92 -9.38
C ALA A 13 -7.23 32.24 -8.34
N ALA A 14 -8.42 32.81 -8.11
CA ALA A 14 -9.40 32.23 -7.18
C ALA A 14 -9.98 30.90 -7.70
N VAL A 15 -10.24 30.81 -9.01
CA VAL A 15 -10.70 29.57 -9.66
C VAL A 15 -9.62 28.48 -9.62
N LEU A 16 -8.37 28.84 -9.89
CA LEU A 16 -7.25 27.88 -9.81
C LEU A 16 -7.01 27.40 -8.38
N ALA A 17 -7.11 28.29 -7.38
CA ALA A 17 -7.00 27.93 -5.97
C ALA A 17 -8.15 27.02 -5.53
N ALA A 18 -9.39 27.31 -5.95
CA ALA A 18 -10.55 26.47 -5.66
C ALA A 18 -10.44 25.09 -6.32
N LEU A 19 -10.00 25.02 -7.58
CA LEU A 19 -9.74 23.75 -8.26
C LEU A 19 -8.61 22.96 -7.57
N ALA A 20 -7.52 23.60 -7.16
CA ALA A 20 -6.44 22.96 -6.41
C ALA A 20 -6.92 22.41 -5.07
N LEU A 21 -7.82 23.12 -4.36
CA LEU A 21 -8.42 22.66 -3.11
C LEU A 21 -9.36 21.46 -3.33
N ILE A 22 -10.18 21.51 -4.38
CA ILE A 22 -11.09 20.42 -4.76
C ILE A 22 -10.28 19.18 -5.15
N PHE A 23 -9.21 19.34 -5.95
CA PHE A 23 -8.32 18.23 -6.30
C PHE A 23 -7.60 17.66 -5.07
N LYS A 24 -7.11 18.53 -4.17
CA LYS A 24 -6.48 18.10 -2.92
C LYS A 24 -7.45 17.34 -2.02
N ASN A 25 -8.68 17.85 -1.85
CA ASN A 25 -9.71 17.21 -1.04
C ASN A 25 -10.14 15.86 -1.65
N LYS A 26 -10.38 15.81 -2.96
CA LYS A 26 -10.74 14.57 -3.66
C LYS A 26 -9.60 13.53 -3.59
N THR A 27 -8.36 13.96 -3.71
CA THR A 27 -7.18 13.09 -3.55
C THR A 27 -7.07 12.58 -2.12
N MET A 28 -7.34 13.41 -1.11
CA MET A 28 -7.35 13.04 0.30
C MET A 28 -8.48 12.05 0.63
N GLU A 29 -9.70 12.25 0.09
CA GLU A 29 -10.81 11.31 0.29
C GLU A 29 -10.55 9.96 -0.38
N VAL A 30 -10.03 9.96 -1.61
CA VAL A 30 -9.63 8.73 -2.31
C VAL A 30 -8.51 8.02 -1.54
N PHE A 31 -7.54 8.75 -1.00
CA PHE A 31 -6.48 8.19 -0.18
C PHE A 31 -7.02 7.59 1.12
N LYS A 32 -7.93 8.28 1.81
CA LYS A 32 -8.56 7.80 3.05
C LYS A 32 -9.40 6.53 2.80
N GLY A 33 -10.22 6.51 1.75
CA GLY A 33 -10.99 5.32 1.35
C GLY A 33 -10.09 4.14 1.01
N THR A 34 -9.01 4.37 0.27
CA THR A 34 -8.01 3.34 -0.08
C THR A 34 -7.27 2.82 1.15
N SER A 35 -6.93 3.67 2.11
CA SER A 35 -6.23 3.28 3.34
C SER A 35 -7.06 2.35 4.21
N GLU A 36 -8.35 2.64 4.42
CA GLU A 36 -9.25 1.76 5.16
C GLU A 36 -9.50 0.44 4.43
N GLN A 37 -9.58 0.47 3.10
CA GLN A 37 -9.68 -0.75 2.29
C GLN A 37 -8.42 -1.60 2.40
N VAL A 38 -7.24 -0.98 2.36
CA VAL A 38 -5.94 -1.67 2.53
C VAL A 38 -5.85 -2.28 3.93
N PHE A 39 -6.19 -1.51 4.98
CA PHE A 39 -6.24 -2.06 6.34
C PHE A 39 -7.19 -3.25 6.44
N GLY A 40 -8.44 -3.10 5.96
CA GLY A 40 -9.45 -4.14 6.02
C GLY A 40 -9.07 -5.40 5.23
N PHE A 41 -8.25 -5.28 4.21
CA PHE A 41 -7.75 -6.42 3.45
C PHE A 41 -6.54 -7.08 4.14
N ILE A 42 -5.51 -6.31 4.51
CA ILE A 42 -4.29 -6.87 5.14
C ILE A 42 -4.60 -7.47 6.50
N SER A 43 -5.42 -6.81 7.34
CA SER A 43 -5.76 -7.31 8.68
C SER A 43 -6.55 -8.63 8.68
N LYS A 44 -7.13 -9.04 7.54
CA LYS A 44 -7.74 -10.36 7.35
C LYS A 44 -6.72 -11.44 6.95
N LEU A 45 -5.58 -11.03 6.43
CA LEU A 45 -4.49 -11.93 6.03
C LEU A 45 -3.47 -12.13 7.16
N GLU A 46 -3.41 -11.19 8.10
CA GLU A 46 -2.49 -11.20 9.24
C GLU A 46 -3.26 -11.41 10.54
N ASN A 47 -2.69 -12.21 11.45
CA ASN A 47 -3.20 -12.29 12.81
C ASN A 47 -2.72 -11.08 13.63
N PHE A 48 -3.53 -10.64 14.59
CA PHE A 48 -3.11 -9.62 15.54
C PHE A 48 -2.36 -10.24 16.71
N TYR A 49 -1.16 -9.73 17.00
CA TYR A 49 -0.34 -10.10 18.16
C TYR A 49 -0.02 -8.86 18.99
N ALA A 50 -0.61 -8.76 20.20
CA ALA A 50 -0.33 -7.66 21.12
C ALA A 50 1.10 -7.69 21.67
N LYS A 51 1.71 -8.87 21.77
CA LYS A 51 3.09 -9.10 22.22
C LYS A 51 3.97 -9.49 21.04
N PRO A 52 5.26 -9.15 21.09
CA PRO A 52 6.17 -9.46 20.01
C PRO A 52 6.45 -10.96 19.90
N TYR A 53 6.67 -11.39 18.68
CA TYR A 53 7.10 -12.74 18.34
C TYR A 53 8.29 -12.68 17.39
N TRP A 54 9.13 -13.71 17.39
CA TRP A 54 10.27 -13.81 16.50
C TRP A 54 9.81 -14.30 15.13
N ASP A 55 10.04 -13.49 14.09
CA ASP A 55 9.68 -13.80 12.72
C ASP A 55 10.97 -13.95 11.87
N TYR A 56 11.46 -15.17 11.76
CA TYR A 56 12.68 -15.58 11.05
C TYR A 56 13.94 -14.77 11.41
N SER A 57 13.94 -13.46 11.25
CA SER A 57 15.13 -12.60 11.40
C SER A 57 14.91 -11.36 12.25
N GLN A 58 13.67 -11.13 12.69
CA GLN A 58 13.31 -9.91 13.43
C GLN A 58 12.20 -10.17 14.44
N TRP A 59 12.05 -9.27 15.40
CA TRP A 59 10.85 -9.19 16.23
C TRP A 59 9.74 -8.49 15.45
N SER A 60 8.55 -9.06 15.50
CA SER A 60 7.34 -8.51 14.88
C SER A 60 6.20 -8.43 15.89
N VAL A 61 5.30 -7.45 15.76
CA VAL A 61 4.17 -7.22 16.65
C VAL A 61 2.96 -6.66 15.86
N GLY A 62 1.80 -6.62 16.46
CA GLY A 62 0.60 -6.09 15.85
C GLY A 62 0.13 -6.99 14.70
N TYR A 63 0.08 -6.46 13.51
CA TYR A 63 -0.23 -7.17 12.26
C TYR A 63 1.04 -7.53 11.46
N GLY A 64 2.12 -7.86 12.16
CA GLY A 64 3.38 -8.29 11.53
C GLY A 64 4.42 -7.17 11.37
N SER A 65 4.21 -5.99 11.98
CA SER A 65 5.19 -4.91 11.86
C SER A 65 6.48 -5.25 12.60
N GLY A 66 7.62 -5.15 11.91
CA GLY A 66 8.97 -5.22 12.47
C GLY A 66 9.54 -3.85 12.86
N PHE A 67 8.76 -2.78 12.65
CA PHE A 67 9.17 -1.40 12.89
C PHE A 67 8.18 -0.68 13.78
N ASN A 68 8.70 0.03 14.78
CA ASN A 68 7.92 0.90 15.66
C ASN A 68 7.77 2.27 15.00
N TRP A 69 6.60 2.55 14.45
CA TRP A 69 6.32 3.77 13.71
C TRP A 69 6.17 5.02 14.59
N ASP A 70 6.00 4.84 15.89
CA ASP A 70 5.93 5.98 16.83
C ASP A 70 7.32 6.47 17.23
N THR A 71 8.30 5.56 17.37
CA THR A 71 9.68 5.88 17.78
C THR A 71 10.70 5.85 16.65
N HIS A 72 10.29 5.38 15.47
CA HIS A 72 11.17 5.17 14.30
C HIS A 72 12.34 4.23 14.58
N THR A 73 12.08 3.14 15.33
CA THR A 73 13.07 2.13 15.69
C THR A 73 12.58 0.73 15.34
N PRO A 74 13.47 -0.28 15.24
CA PRO A 74 13.03 -1.67 15.14
C PRO A 74 12.18 -2.10 16.34
N VAL A 75 11.24 -3.02 16.11
CA VAL A 75 10.51 -3.71 17.18
C VAL A 75 11.48 -4.56 17.99
N THR A 76 11.32 -4.56 19.31
CA THR A 76 12.12 -5.35 20.25
C THR A 76 11.26 -6.42 20.94
N LYS A 77 11.90 -7.32 21.68
CA LYS A 77 11.23 -8.35 22.50
C LYS A 77 10.28 -7.77 23.57
N ASP A 78 10.43 -6.49 23.90
CA ASP A 78 9.66 -5.80 24.95
C ASP A 78 8.58 -4.86 24.37
N THR A 79 8.45 -4.79 23.03
CA THR A 79 7.47 -3.92 22.36
C THR A 79 6.08 -4.53 22.47
N VAL A 80 5.14 -3.82 23.10
CA VAL A 80 3.73 -4.22 23.23
C VAL A 80 2.86 -3.18 22.55
N VAL A 81 1.84 -3.61 21.82
CA VAL A 81 0.88 -2.73 21.14
C VAL A 81 -0.56 -3.16 21.37
N ASP A 82 -1.46 -2.20 21.42
CA ASP A 82 -2.89 -2.43 21.30
C ASP A 82 -3.34 -2.45 19.82
N GLN A 83 -4.59 -2.82 19.58
CA GLN A 83 -5.13 -2.87 18.22
C GLN A 83 -5.14 -1.50 17.53
N ALA A 84 -5.37 -0.42 18.28
CA ALA A 84 -5.40 0.94 17.72
C ALA A 84 -4.00 1.38 17.25
N THR A 85 -2.98 1.10 18.04
CA THR A 85 -1.58 1.34 17.69
C THR A 85 -1.16 0.46 16.50
N ALA A 86 -1.48 -0.84 16.53
CA ALA A 86 -1.16 -1.75 15.43
C ALA A 86 -1.86 -1.34 14.11
N LYS A 87 -3.11 -0.86 14.17
CA LYS A 87 -3.80 -0.28 13.00
C LYS A 87 -3.06 0.93 12.47
N ARG A 88 -2.66 1.87 13.33
CA ARG A 88 -1.89 3.06 12.93
C ARG A 88 -0.59 2.67 12.23
N TRP A 89 0.14 1.71 12.79
CA TRP A 89 1.41 1.25 12.23
C TRP A 89 1.23 0.56 10.87
N LEU A 90 0.22 -0.33 10.75
CA LEU A 90 -0.11 -0.94 9.46
C LEU A 90 -0.47 0.12 8.40
N LEU A 91 -1.25 1.15 8.77
CA LEU A 91 -1.61 2.24 7.85
C LEU A 91 -0.41 3.09 7.46
N ALA A 92 0.53 3.35 8.37
CA ALA A 92 1.78 4.06 8.06
C ALA A 92 2.66 3.27 7.07
N GLU A 93 2.82 1.97 7.30
CA GLU A 93 3.55 1.07 6.40
C GLU A 93 2.85 0.94 5.04
N ALA A 94 1.53 0.81 5.03
CA ALA A 94 0.75 0.78 3.80
C ALA A 94 0.87 2.08 2.99
N ALA A 95 1.00 3.23 3.63
CA ALA A 95 1.25 4.51 2.96
C ALA A 95 2.64 4.54 2.29
N GLN A 96 3.67 4.00 2.95
CA GLN A 96 4.99 3.83 2.35
C GLN A 96 4.95 2.87 1.16
N ASN A 97 4.28 1.72 1.29
CA ASN A 97 4.11 0.76 0.21
C ASN A 97 3.39 1.40 -0.99
N MET A 98 2.38 2.26 -0.73
CA MET A 98 1.70 3.02 -1.78
C MET A 98 2.61 4.02 -2.50
N ALA A 99 3.53 4.66 -1.79
CA ALA A 99 4.54 5.53 -2.42
C ALA A 99 5.43 4.72 -3.38
N THR A 100 5.87 3.53 -2.97
CA THR A 100 6.62 2.60 -3.83
C THR A 100 5.79 2.18 -5.06
N ILE A 101 4.53 1.79 -4.88
CA ILE A 101 3.64 1.42 -5.99
C ILE A 101 3.49 2.59 -6.97
N ASN A 102 3.19 3.80 -6.48
CA ASN A 102 3.03 4.99 -7.32
C ASN A 102 4.30 5.37 -8.11
N LYS A 103 5.48 5.10 -7.53
CA LYS A 103 6.77 5.36 -8.19
C LYS A 103 7.08 4.37 -9.31
N TYR A 104 6.79 3.09 -9.10
CA TYR A 104 7.28 2.03 -9.99
C TYR A 104 6.23 1.45 -10.94
N VAL A 105 4.94 1.51 -10.62
CA VAL A 105 3.87 1.10 -11.54
C VAL A 105 3.60 2.23 -12.53
N LYS A 106 3.64 1.90 -13.82
CA LYS A 106 3.54 2.86 -14.93
C LYS A 106 2.17 2.87 -15.60
N VAL A 107 1.30 1.96 -15.22
CA VAL A 107 -0.06 1.82 -15.75
C VAL A 107 -1.09 2.33 -14.75
N PRO A 108 -2.27 2.81 -15.19
CA PRO A 108 -3.35 3.16 -14.29
C PRO A 108 -3.80 1.97 -13.46
N LEU A 109 -4.07 2.19 -12.17
CA LEU A 109 -4.58 1.18 -11.25
C LEU A 109 -5.89 1.67 -10.64
N ASN A 110 -6.90 0.78 -10.54
CA ASN A 110 -8.09 1.01 -9.74
C ASN A 110 -7.82 0.79 -8.23
N ALA A 111 -8.80 1.04 -7.37
CA ALA A 111 -8.67 0.91 -5.92
C ALA A 111 -8.35 -0.53 -5.48
N ASN A 112 -8.98 -1.54 -6.10
CA ASN A 112 -8.75 -2.95 -5.78
C ASN A 112 -7.34 -3.39 -6.17
N GLN A 113 -6.86 -2.95 -7.33
CA GLN A 113 -5.51 -3.21 -7.80
C GLN A 113 -4.45 -2.60 -6.87
N ARG A 114 -4.67 -1.34 -6.42
CA ARG A 114 -3.80 -0.67 -5.46
C ARG A 114 -3.76 -1.42 -4.13
N THR A 115 -4.92 -1.83 -3.62
CA THR A 115 -5.05 -2.57 -2.36
C THR A 115 -4.34 -3.92 -2.43
N ALA A 116 -4.55 -4.67 -3.50
CA ALA A 116 -3.90 -5.96 -3.71
C ALA A 116 -2.37 -5.84 -3.78
N LEU A 117 -1.88 -4.84 -4.51
CA LEU A 117 -0.44 -4.56 -4.60
C LEU A 117 0.14 -4.09 -3.27
N ALA A 118 -0.59 -3.24 -2.51
CA ALA A 118 -0.14 -2.81 -1.18
C ALA A 118 0.00 -4.01 -0.23
N ALA A 119 -0.93 -4.96 -0.26
CA ALA A 119 -0.85 -6.19 0.51
C ALA A 119 0.32 -7.09 0.07
N PHE A 120 0.59 -7.15 -1.23
CA PHE A 120 1.74 -7.86 -1.76
C PHE A 120 3.06 -7.23 -1.29
N VAL A 121 3.21 -5.91 -1.46
CA VAL A 121 4.41 -5.17 -1.03
C VAL A 121 4.61 -5.27 0.48
N TYR A 122 3.54 -5.20 1.27
CA TYR A 122 3.56 -5.40 2.72
C TYR A 122 4.22 -6.73 3.11
N ASN A 123 3.96 -7.79 2.34
CA ASN A 123 4.49 -9.12 2.63
C ASN A 123 5.90 -9.38 2.08
N VAL A 124 6.23 -8.87 0.89
CA VAL A 124 7.51 -9.15 0.22
C VAL A 124 8.55 -8.03 0.37
N GLY A 125 8.13 -6.89 0.89
CA GLY A 125 8.93 -5.67 1.00
C GLY A 125 9.11 -4.92 -0.31
N ASP A 126 9.50 -3.65 -0.21
CA ASP A 126 9.75 -2.78 -1.37
C ASP A 126 10.79 -3.38 -2.33
N GLY A 127 11.90 -3.89 -1.80
CA GLY A 127 12.96 -4.50 -2.61
C GLY A 127 12.49 -5.72 -3.40
N GLY A 128 11.69 -6.59 -2.77
CA GLY A 128 11.08 -7.73 -3.42
C GLY A 128 10.16 -7.31 -4.56
N PHE A 129 9.29 -6.33 -4.32
CA PHE A 129 8.38 -5.83 -5.34
C PHE A 129 9.11 -5.18 -6.53
N MET A 130 10.05 -4.26 -6.26
CA MET A 130 10.78 -3.53 -7.30
C MET A 130 11.54 -4.46 -8.26
N ASN A 131 12.07 -5.56 -7.76
CA ASN A 131 12.82 -6.52 -8.56
C ASN A 131 11.96 -7.67 -9.13
N SER A 132 10.64 -7.66 -8.85
CA SER A 132 9.75 -8.75 -9.21
C SER A 132 9.46 -8.84 -10.71
N SER A 133 9.26 -10.06 -11.21
CA SER A 133 8.63 -10.29 -12.49
C SER A 133 7.18 -9.79 -12.53
N LEU A 134 6.49 -9.76 -11.37
CA LEU A 134 5.14 -9.23 -11.25
C LEU A 134 5.06 -7.76 -11.69
N LEU A 135 5.93 -6.90 -11.15
CA LEU A 135 5.97 -5.49 -11.54
C LEU A 135 6.25 -5.32 -13.05
N LYS A 136 7.17 -6.11 -13.60
CA LYS A 136 7.48 -6.08 -15.03
C LYS A 136 6.26 -6.47 -15.88
N LYS A 137 5.52 -7.51 -15.50
CA LYS A 137 4.32 -7.96 -16.21
C LYS A 137 3.17 -6.94 -16.11
N ILE A 138 2.97 -6.32 -14.95
CA ILE A 138 1.96 -5.26 -14.78
C ILE A 138 2.30 -4.08 -15.69
N ASN A 139 3.54 -3.59 -15.67
CA ASN A 139 3.96 -2.45 -16.48
C ASN A 139 3.93 -2.71 -18.00
N ALA A 140 4.04 -3.96 -18.39
CA ALA A 140 3.91 -4.38 -19.79
C ALA A 140 2.44 -4.59 -20.23
N ASN A 141 1.45 -4.35 -19.35
CA ASN A 141 0.06 -4.74 -19.59
C ASN A 141 -0.06 -6.19 -20.07
N ALA A 142 0.72 -7.10 -19.48
CA ALA A 142 0.75 -8.50 -19.89
C ALA A 142 -0.63 -9.18 -19.68
N PRO A 143 -0.92 -10.27 -20.41
CA PRO A 143 -2.13 -11.04 -20.20
C PRO A 143 -2.31 -11.47 -18.74
N ARG A 144 -3.58 -11.56 -18.30
CA ARG A 144 -3.94 -11.95 -16.92
C ARG A 144 -3.21 -13.20 -16.45
N ALA A 145 -3.14 -14.23 -17.28
CA ALA A 145 -2.47 -15.49 -16.93
C ALA A 145 -0.98 -15.31 -16.58
N GLU A 146 -0.29 -14.39 -17.26
CA GLU A 146 1.13 -14.11 -17.00
C GLU A 146 1.32 -13.31 -15.71
N ILE A 147 0.44 -12.33 -15.43
CA ILE A 147 0.44 -11.59 -14.17
C ILE A 147 0.16 -12.53 -13.01
N GLU A 148 -0.85 -13.40 -13.12
CA GLU A 148 -1.16 -14.41 -12.10
C GLU A 148 -0.01 -15.38 -11.84
N ALA A 149 0.64 -15.87 -12.88
CA ALA A 149 1.79 -16.77 -12.76
C ALA A 149 2.96 -16.10 -12.04
N ALA A 150 3.26 -14.83 -12.39
CA ALA A 150 4.29 -14.04 -11.73
C ALA A 150 3.97 -13.78 -10.25
N TRP A 151 2.70 -13.58 -9.91
CA TRP A 151 2.24 -13.39 -8.54
C TRP A 151 2.36 -14.68 -7.72
N LYS A 152 1.85 -15.80 -8.27
CA LYS A 152 1.87 -17.13 -7.63
C LYS A 152 3.29 -17.64 -7.36
N ALA A 153 4.30 -17.17 -8.09
CA ALA A 153 5.70 -17.53 -7.82
C ALA A 153 6.22 -17.12 -6.45
N TRP A 154 5.54 -16.16 -5.76
CA TRP A 154 5.86 -15.67 -4.42
C TRP A 154 5.17 -16.47 -3.30
N ASN A 155 5.25 -17.79 -3.37
CA ASN A 155 4.58 -18.72 -2.47
C ASN A 155 5.54 -19.56 -1.61
N LYS A 156 6.83 -19.17 -1.52
CA LYS A 156 7.85 -19.94 -0.80
C LYS A 156 8.37 -19.18 0.42
N ALA A 157 8.62 -19.92 1.50
CA ALA A 157 9.38 -19.47 2.66
C ALA A 157 10.58 -20.42 2.85
N GLY A 158 11.80 -19.89 2.97
CA GLY A 158 13.00 -20.72 3.05
C GLY A 158 13.20 -21.67 1.84
N GLY A 159 12.72 -21.28 0.66
CA GLY A 159 12.78 -22.11 -0.57
C GLY A 159 11.69 -23.17 -0.72
N VAL A 160 10.88 -23.41 0.33
CA VAL A 160 9.79 -24.41 0.37
C VAL A 160 8.44 -23.75 0.16
N ILE A 161 7.53 -24.41 -0.56
CA ILE A 161 6.16 -23.93 -0.75
C ILE A 161 5.46 -23.83 0.62
N ASN A 162 4.86 -22.67 0.87
CA ASN A 162 4.10 -22.37 2.09
C ASN A 162 2.62 -22.16 1.76
N ASN A 163 1.74 -22.98 2.30
CA ASN A 163 0.31 -22.92 2.02
C ASN A 163 -0.34 -21.58 2.44
N GLY A 164 0.15 -20.93 3.50
CA GLY A 164 -0.30 -19.59 3.89
C GLY A 164 0.00 -18.56 2.79
N LEU A 165 1.21 -18.62 2.21
CA LEU A 165 1.57 -17.77 1.08
C LEU A 165 0.80 -18.10 -0.19
N VAL A 166 0.51 -19.38 -0.47
CA VAL A 166 -0.36 -19.78 -1.58
C VAL A 166 -1.74 -19.14 -1.45
N ASN A 167 -2.36 -19.27 -0.28
CA ASN A 167 -3.69 -18.69 0.01
C ASN A 167 -3.66 -17.15 -0.06
N ARG A 168 -2.60 -16.54 0.46
CA ARG A 168 -2.40 -15.09 0.40
C ARG A 168 -2.32 -14.59 -1.04
N ARG A 169 -1.48 -15.21 -1.88
CA ARG A 169 -1.39 -14.88 -3.31
C ARG A 169 -2.73 -15.04 -4.03
N ALA A 170 -3.48 -16.10 -3.72
CA ALA A 170 -4.81 -16.31 -4.29
C ALA A 170 -5.79 -15.18 -3.92
N ALA A 171 -5.80 -14.74 -2.66
CA ALA A 171 -6.64 -13.63 -2.20
C ALA A 171 -6.26 -12.29 -2.87
N GLU A 172 -4.97 -11.99 -2.95
CA GLU A 172 -4.45 -10.78 -3.62
C GLU A 172 -4.80 -10.77 -5.12
N ILE A 173 -4.59 -11.87 -5.82
CA ILE A 173 -4.94 -12.01 -7.24
C ILE A 173 -6.45 -11.83 -7.45
N LYS A 174 -7.27 -12.46 -6.62
CA LYS A 174 -8.74 -12.31 -6.69
C LYS A 174 -9.15 -10.85 -6.57
N LEU A 175 -8.57 -10.12 -5.62
CA LEU A 175 -8.86 -8.69 -5.45
C LEU A 175 -8.35 -7.85 -6.63
N TYR A 176 -7.17 -8.15 -7.15
CA TYR A 176 -6.56 -7.39 -8.25
C TYR A 176 -7.40 -7.44 -9.53
N PHE A 177 -8.06 -8.55 -9.79
CA PHE A 177 -8.87 -8.78 -10.99
C PHE A 177 -10.39 -8.65 -10.78
N SER A 178 -10.81 -8.06 -9.64
CA SER A 178 -12.23 -7.78 -9.37
C SER A 178 -12.69 -6.39 -9.79
#